data_e3f4612d06792e897a115f38000065eb
#
_entry.id   e3f4612d06792e897a115f38000065eb
#
_cell.length_a   1.000
_cell.length_b   1.000
_cell.length_c   1.000
_cell.angle_alpha   90.00
_cell.angle_beta   90.00
_cell.angle_gamma   90.00
#
_symmetry.space_group_name_H-M   'P 1'
#
loop_
_entity.id
_entity.type
_entity.pdbx_description
1 polymer ?
#
loop_
_entity_poly.entity_id
_entity_poly.type
_entity_poly.pdbx_seq_one_letter_code
_entity_poly.pdbx_strand_id
1 'polypeptide(L)'
;MKKVKLGEVCEIRIGKTPNRSQTLYWGGDYPWLSISDMKGKILCTTKEKITQEAVQKEKMQIVSKGTVVMSFKLSIGKVGILAENMYTNEAIANFVVKNNKMLFNEYLYYALQGINFDSLTDRAVMGKTLNKAKLNNLSIVYNEPFMQQQIVLRLDGVNKLIESRKQQLSELSKLVKSRFNEMFEDYPDSVFLDTYI
;
A
#
# COMPACT_ATOMS: atom_id res chain seq x y z
N MET A 1 -18.19 -5.59 20.42
CA MET A 1 -17.67 -5.73 19.04
C MET A 1 -17.09 -7.12 18.86
N LYS A 2 -17.56 -7.84 17.86
CA LYS A 2 -17.06 -9.20 17.55
C LYS A 2 -15.70 -9.09 16.85
N LYS A 3 -14.74 -9.92 17.25
CA LYS A 3 -13.46 -10.06 16.54
C LYS A 3 -13.44 -11.39 15.80
N VAL A 4 -12.85 -11.40 14.61
CA VAL A 4 -12.66 -12.61 13.79
C VAL A 4 -11.22 -12.70 13.35
N LYS A 5 -10.69 -13.90 13.23
CA LYS A 5 -9.33 -14.12 12.70
C LYS A 5 -9.33 -13.95 11.19
N LEU A 6 -8.26 -13.36 10.64
CA LEU A 6 -8.13 -13.20 9.18
C LEU A 6 -8.18 -14.54 8.44
N GLY A 7 -7.57 -15.60 8.97
CA GLY A 7 -7.63 -16.94 8.36
C GLY A 7 -9.02 -17.56 8.33
N GLU A 8 -9.97 -17.12 9.17
CA GLU A 8 -11.36 -17.57 9.13
C GLU A 8 -12.12 -16.95 7.95
N VAL A 9 -11.89 -15.67 7.66
CA VAL A 9 -12.63 -14.87 6.67
C VAL A 9 -11.92 -14.67 5.35
N CYS A 10 -10.59 -14.89 5.30
CA CYS A 10 -9.76 -14.77 4.11
C CYS A 10 -8.94 -16.05 3.87
N GLU A 11 -8.67 -16.33 2.60
CA GLU A 11 -7.55 -17.16 2.20
C GLU A 11 -6.33 -16.27 2.03
N ILE A 12 -5.25 -16.52 2.79
CA ILE A 12 -4.03 -15.72 2.73
C ILE A 12 -3.02 -16.41 1.83
N ARG A 13 -2.68 -15.76 0.72
CA ARG A 13 -1.65 -16.19 -0.23
C ARG A 13 -0.47 -15.26 -0.14
N ILE A 14 0.73 -15.82 -0.30
CA ILE A 14 1.97 -15.04 -0.32
C ILE A 14 2.44 -14.93 -1.77
N GLY A 15 2.87 -13.74 -2.16
CA GLY A 15 3.45 -13.52 -3.48
C GLY A 15 4.78 -14.24 -3.66
N LYS A 16 5.32 -14.13 -4.87
CA LYS A 16 6.60 -14.75 -5.24
C LYS A 16 7.42 -13.79 -6.11
N THR A 17 8.73 -13.82 -5.95
CA THR A 17 9.67 -13.10 -6.83
C THR A 17 10.29 -14.10 -7.79
N PRO A 18 10.19 -13.86 -9.11
CA PRO A 18 10.95 -14.64 -10.09
C PRO A 18 12.46 -14.48 -9.88
N ASN A 19 13.23 -15.46 -10.32
CA ASN A 19 14.68 -15.39 -10.20
C ASN A 19 15.24 -14.13 -10.86
N ARG A 20 15.87 -13.26 -10.05
CA ARG A 20 16.42 -11.96 -10.49
C ARG A 20 17.59 -12.10 -11.46
N SER A 21 18.34 -13.20 -11.43
CA SER A 21 19.44 -13.43 -12.36
C SER A 21 18.99 -13.84 -13.76
N GLN A 22 17.70 -14.20 -13.93
CA GLN A 22 17.12 -14.55 -15.22
C GLN A 22 16.50 -13.32 -15.88
N THR A 23 17.27 -12.65 -16.74
CA THR A 23 16.81 -11.43 -17.43
C THR A 23 15.57 -11.66 -18.30
N LEU A 24 15.40 -12.87 -18.85
CA LEU A 24 14.22 -13.28 -19.61
C LEU A 24 12.90 -13.30 -18.81
N TYR A 25 12.97 -13.24 -17.49
CA TYR A 25 11.77 -13.23 -16.65
C TYR A 25 11.20 -11.82 -16.44
N TRP A 26 11.92 -10.79 -16.84
CA TRP A 26 11.59 -9.38 -16.56
C TRP A 26 11.33 -8.60 -17.83
N GLY A 27 10.55 -7.48 -17.72
CA GLY A 27 10.26 -6.59 -18.83
C GLY A 27 9.12 -7.06 -19.74
N GLY A 28 8.29 -8.03 -19.30
CA GLY A 28 7.13 -8.50 -20.06
C GLY A 28 5.88 -7.63 -19.88
N ASP A 29 4.69 -8.26 -20.02
CA ASP A 29 3.42 -7.56 -20.00
C ASP A 29 2.64 -7.70 -18.68
N TYR A 30 3.04 -8.63 -17.82
CA TYR A 30 2.31 -8.93 -16.59
C TYR A 30 2.76 -8.05 -15.43
N PRO A 31 1.88 -7.21 -14.85
CA PRO A 31 2.21 -6.34 -13.72
C PRO A 31 2.71 -7.17 -12.51
N TRP A 32 3.86 -6.79 -11.95
CA TRP A 32 4.42 -7.41 -10.76
C TRP A 32 4.62 -6.37 -9.66
N LEU A 33 3.80 -6.47 -8.61
CA LEU A 33 3.75 -5.51 -7.51
C LEU A 33 4.86 -5.75 -6.50
N SER A 34 5.67 -4.75 -6.26
CA SER A 34 6.65 -4.68 -5.19
C SER A 34 6.15 -3.78 -4.04
N ILE A 35 6.81 -3.85 -2.87
CA ILE A 35 6.49 -2.97 -1.72
C ILE A 35 6.68 -1.48 -2.09
N SER A 36 7.62 -1.16 -2.98
CA SER A 36 7.88 0.22 -3.41
C SER A 36 6.74 0.84 -4.22
N ASP A 37 5.92 -0.01 -4.84
CA ASP A 37 4.77 0.39 -5.65
C ASP A 37 3.51 0.60 -4.80
N MET A 38 3.51 0.09 -3.56
CA MET A 38 2.37 0.21 -2.64
C MET A 38 2.25 1.64 -2.11
N LYS A 39 1.62 2.50 -2.93
CA LYS A 39 1.38 3.92 -2.64
C LYS A 39 -0.11 4.22 -2.75
N GLY A 40 -0.74 4.55 -1.62
CA GLY A 40 -2.17 4.87 -1.57
C GLY A 40 -3.10 3.65 -1.48
N LYS A 41 -4.41 3.91 -1.52
CA LYS A 41 -5.46 2.89 -1.34
C LYS A 41 -5.58 1.97 -2.55
N ILE A 42 -5.61 2.55 -3.75
CA ILE A 42 -5.80 1.81 -5.00
C ILE A 42 -4.45 1.68 -5.72
N LEU A 43 -4.05 0.47 -6.02
CA LEU A 43 -2.79 0.14 -6.66
C LEU A 43 -3.04 -0.14 -8.14
N CYS A 44 -2.69 0.85 -8.99
CA CYS A 44 -2.97 0.82 -10.43
C CYS A 44 -1.74 0.47 -11.28
N THR A 45 -0.53 0.73 -10.77
CA THR A 45 0.69 0.64 -11.57
C THR A 45 1.79 -0.05 -10.82
N THR A 46 2.66 -0.74 -11.55
CA THR A 46 3.88 -1.36 -11.05
C THR A 46 5.08 -0.83 -11.85
N LYS A 47 6.22 -0.71 -11.19
CA LYS A 47 7.47 -0.33 -11.85
C LYS A 47 8.02 -1.44 -12.73
N GLU A 48 7.81 -2.68 -12.30
CA GLU A 48 8.32 -3.85 -12.98
C GLU A 48 7.17 -4.72 -13.49
N LYS A 49 7.46 -5.42 -14.57
CA LYS A 49 6.58 -6.41 -15.17
C LYS A 49 7.35 -7.70 -15.36
N ILE A 50 6.65 -8.82 -15.38
CA ILE A 50 7.22 -10.15 -15.62
C ILE A 50 6.71 -10.74 -16.93
N THR A 51 7.46 -11.68 -17.48
CA THR A 51 7.10 -12.36 -18.72
C THR A 51 6.20 -13.57 -18.49
N GLN A 52 5.59 -14.07 -19.56
CA GLN A 52 4.83 -15.31 -19.51
C GLN A 52 5.71 -16.52 -19.14
N GLU A 53 6.97 -16.49 -19.56
CA GLU A 53 7.94 -17.53 -19.21
C GLU A 53 8.16 -17.56 -17.69
N ALA A 54 8.35 -16.40 -17.05
CA ALA A 54 8.46 -16.31 -15.60
C ALA A 54 7.21 -16.86 -14.90
N VAL A 55 6.02 -16.52 -15.40
CA VAL A 55 4.76 -17.01 -14.84
C VAL A 55 4.69 -18.52 -14.88
N GLN A 56 5.03 -19.14 -15.99
CA GLN A 56 4.96 -20.60 -16.18
C GLN A 56 6.06 -21.33 -15.42
N LYS A 57 7.32 -20.94 -15.60
CA LYS A 57 8.48 -21.62 -15.01
C LYS A 57 8.49 -21.50 -13.48
N GLU A 58 8.15 -20.32 -12.97
CA GLU A 58 8.12 -20.06 -11.53
C GLU A 58 6.77 -20.41 -10.89
N LYS A 59 5.79 -20.91 -11.67
CA LYS A 59 4.44 -21.24 -11.20
C LYS A 59 3.82 -20.09 -10.40
N MET A 60 3.89 -18.89 -10.96
CA MET A 60 3.37 -17.68 -10.33
C MET A 60 1.86 -17.73 -10.23
N GLN A 61 1.31 -17.27 -9.11
CA GLN A 61 -0.14 -17.18 -8.92
C GLN A 61 -0.62 -15.76 -9.14
N ILE A 62 -1.55 -15.59 -10.06
CA ILE A 62 -2.18 -14.29 -10.29
C ILE A 62 -3.08 -13.92 -9.13
N VAL A 63 -3.07 -12.65 -8.77
CA VAL A 63 -3.93 -12.07 -7.73
C VAL A 63 -4.96 -11.20 -8.43
N SER A 64 -6.24 -11.50 -8.21
CA SER A 64 -7.34 -10.83 -8.91
C SER A 64 -7.52 -9.38 -8.47
N LYS A 65 -7.99 -8.56 -9.39
CA LYS A 65 -8.51 -7.21 -9.13
C LYS A 65 -9.41 -7.19 -7.90
N GLY A 66 -9.34 -6.12 -7.12
CA GLY A 66 -10.13 -5.93 -5.90
C GLY A 66 -9.55 -6.63 -4.66
N THR A 67 -8.55 -7.52 -4.82
CA THR A 67 -7.92 -8.18 -3.67
C THR A 67 -7.17 -7.17 -2.81
N VAL A 68 -7.35 -7.26 -1.49
CA VAL A 68 -6.57 -6.49 -0.52
C VAL A 68 -5.21 -7.14 -0.34
N VAL A 69 -4.17 -6.32 -0.41
CA VAL A 69 -2.78 -6.77 -0.26
C VAL A 69 -2.09 -5.97 0.85
N MET A 70 -1.14 -6.61 1.55
CA MET A 70 -0.40 -5.95 2.63
C MET A 70 1.05 -6.41 2.64
N SER A 71 1.98 -5.48 2.83
CA SER A 71 3.37 -5.81 3.10
C SER A 71 3.53 -6.37 4.51
N PHE A 72 4.21 -7.52 4.65
CA PHE A 72 4.37 -8.19 5.94
C PHE A 72 5.85 -8.50 6.29
N LYS A 73 6.77 -8.04 5.45
CA LYS A 73 8.22 -8.04 5.66
C LYS A 73 8.79 -6.66 5.37
N LEU A 74 9.90 -6.30 5.95
CA LEU A 74 10.60 -5.02 5.77
C LEU A 74 9.74 -3.82 6.23
N SER A 75 8.95 -3.23 5.36
CA SER A 75 8.01 -2.15 5.68
C SER A 75 6.62 -2.74 5.94
N ILE A 76 6.39 -3.26 7.16
CA ILE A 76 5.13 -3.91 7.53
C ILE A 76 3.98 -2.90 7.59
N GLY A 77 2.79 -3.33 7.13
CA GLY A 77 1.54 -2.59 7.29
C GLY A 77 1.21 -1.60 6.18
N LYS A 78 1.94 -1.59 5.06
CA LYS A 78 1.44 -0.94 3.85
C LYS A 78 0.31 -1.79 3.29
N VAL A 79 -0.88 -1.22 3.16
CA VAL A 79 -2.08 -1.90 2.66
C VAL A 79 -2.55 -1.22 1.39
N GLY A 80 -3.07 -2.00 0.45
CA GLY A 80 -3.70 -1.48 -0.78
C GLY A 80 -4.70 -2.46 -1.36
N ILE A 81 -5.45 -2.01 -2.35
CA ILE A 81 -6.43 -2.79 -3.12
C ILE A 81 -5.98 -2.79 -4.57
N LEU A 82 -5.88 -3.95 -5.19
CA LEU A 82 -5.47 -4.08 -6.58
C LEU A 82 -6.53 -3.51 -7.54
N ALA A 83 -6.14 -2.59 -8.42
CA ALA A 83 -7.01 -2.03 -9.45
C ALA A 83 -7.20 -2.97 -10.64
N GLU A 84 -6.26 -3.88 -10.85
CA GLU A 84 -6.26 -4.89 -11.92
C GLU A 84 -5.65 -6.20 -11.43
N ASN A 85 -5.65 -7.22 -12.28
CA ASN A 85 -4.99 -8.49 -11.98
C ASN A 85 -3.47 -8.31 -12.00
N MET A 86 -2.78 -8.70 -10.92
CA MET A 86 -1.33 -8.51 -10.77
C MET A 86 -0.67 -9.75 -10.16
N TYR A 87 0.62 -9.85 -10.32
CA TYR A 87 1.48 -10.72 -9.51
C TYR A 87 2.10 -9.89 -8.37
N THR A 88 2.43 -10.51 -7.25
CA THR A 88 2.97 -9.81 -6.08
C THR A 88 4.27 -10.47 -5.62
N ASN A 89 5.14 -9.68 -4.98
CA ASN A 89 6.39 -10.20 -4.47
C ASN A 89 6.20 -11.00 -3.16
N GLU A 90 7.24 -11.74 -2.73
CA GLU A 90 7.22 -12.62 -1.55
C GLU A 90 7.13 -11.89 -0.20
N ALA A 91 7.17 -10.57 -0.19
CA ALA A 91 6.97 -9.78 1.01
C ALA A 91 5.55 -9.20 1.12
N ILE A 92 4.68 -9.55 0.16
CA ILE A 92 3.28 -9.12 0.10
C ILE A 92 2.37 -10.32 0.36
N ALA A 93 1.46 -10.15 1.30
CA ALA A 93 0.35 -11.06 1.58
C ALA A 93 -0.90 -10.58 0.85
N ASN A 94 -1.59 -11.50 0.19
CA ASN A 94 -2.80 -11.28 -0.59
C ASN A 94 -3.97 -11.88 0.20
N PHE A 95 -4.97 -11.07 0.55
CA PHE A 95 -6.11 -11.47 1.35
C PHE A 95 -7.32 -11.69 0.45
N VAL A 96 -7.53 -12.93 0.01
CA VAL A 96 -8.68 -13.30 -0.80
C VAL A 96 -9.86 -13.54 0.13
N VAL A 97 -10.83 -12.64 0.14
CA VAL A 97 -12.03 -12.75 0.99
C VAL A 97 -12.86 -13.96 0.56
N LYS A 98 -13.19 -14.85 1.50
CA LYS A 98 -13.94 -16.08 1.23
C LYS A 98 -15.41 -15.83 0.90
N ASN A 99 -16.01 -14.77 1.48
CA ASN A 99 -17.41 -14.41 1.26
C ASN A 99 -17.58 -12.88 1.21
N ASN A 100 -17.64 -12.33 0.01
CA ASN A 100 -17.77 -10.90 -0.25
C ASN A 100 -19.13 -10.31 0.20
N LYS A 101 -20.14 -11.14 0.51
CA LYS A 101 -21.39 -10.65 1.09
C LYS A 101 -21.25 -10.38 2.59
N MET A 102 -20.27 -11.00 3.23
CA MET A 102 -20.05 -10.89 4.69
C MET A 102 -18.92 -9.94 5.05
N LEU A 103 -17.88 -9.84 4.19
CA LEU A 103 -16.73 -8.97 4.41
C LEU A 103 -16.39 -8.26 3.11
N PHE A 104 -16.47 -6.93 3.11
CA PHE A 104 -16.10 -6.11 1.95
C PHE A 104 -14.59 -5.85 1.92
N ASN A 105 -13.99 -5.85 0.74
CA ASN A 105 -12.56 -5.59 0.55
C ASN A 105 -12.17 -4.20 1.04
N GLU A 106 -12.98 -3.18 0.80
CA GLU A 106 -12.75 -1.81 1.26
C GLU A 106 -12.77 -1.72 2.80
N TYR A 107 -13.65 -2.49 3.46
CA TYR A 107 -13.67 -2.57 4.91
C TYR A 107 -12.43 -3.30 5.44
N LEU A 108 -12.05 -4.41 4.81
CA LEU A 108 -10.83 -5.15 5.15
C LEU A 108 -9.59 -4.28 5.02
N TYR A 109 -9.51 -3.44 3.97
CA TYR A 109 -8.43 -2.47 3.80
C TYR A 109 -8.27 -1.58 5.05
N TYR A 110 -9.35 -0.96 5.52
CA TYR A 110 -9.32 -0.12 6.72
C TYR A 110 -9.09 -0.91 8.01
N ALA A 111 -9.66 -2.09 8.12
CA ALA A 111 -9.47 -2.95 9.28
C ALA A 111 -7.99 -3.37 9.44
N LEU A 112 -7.29 -3.65 8.33
CA LEU A 112 -5.86 -3.96 8.33
C LEU A 112 -5.01 -2.74 8.69
N GLN A 113 -5.35 -1.55 8.20
CA GLN A 113 -4.65 -0.31 8.58
C GLN A 113 -4.78 0.01 10.07
N GLY A 114 -5.89 -0.38 10.71
CA GLY A 114 -6.11 -0.18 12.14
C GLY A 114 -5.34 -1.14 13.05
N ILE A 115 -4.60 -2.10 12.50
CA ILE A 115 -3.80 -3.04 13.31
C ILE A 115 -2.49 -2.37 13.72
N ASN A 116 -2.22 -2.36 15.02
CA ASN A 116 -0.91 -1.96 15.55
C ASN A 116 0.09 -3.12 15.40
N PHE A 117 0.88 -3.09 14.34
CA PHE A 117 1.88 -4.12 14.05
C PHE A 117 3.12 -4.03 14.95
N ASP A 118 3.40 -2.89 15.57
CA ASP A 118 4.56 -2.71 16.45
C ASP A 118 4.46 -3.57 17.72
N SER A 119 3.24 -3.81 18.19
CA SER A 119 2.97 -4.69 19.33
C SER A 119 3.02 -6.19 19.01
N LEU A 120 2.98 -6.54 17.70
CA LEU A 120 2.86 -7.92 17.23
C LEU A 120 4.18 -8.49 16.68
N THR A 121 5.18 -7.65 16.53
CA THR A 121 6.51 -8.06 16.04
C THR A 121 7.41 -8.37 17.23
N ASP A 122 8.01 -9.55 17.25
CA ASP A 122 9.02 -9.90 18.24
C ASP A 122 10.17 -8.88 18.15
N ARG A 123 10.55 -8.28 19.29
CA ARG A 123 11.68 -7.36 19.41
C ARG A 123 13.05 -8.00 19.18
N ALA A 124 13.09 -9.23 18.69
CA ALA A 124 14.32 -9.95 18.43
C ALA A 124 15.02 -9.44 17.18
N VAL A 125 16.12 -8.79 17.42
CA VAL A 125 17.31 -8.58 16.56
C VAL A 125 17.09 -8.79 15.05
N MET A 126 17.17 -7.66 14.28
CA MET A 126 17.18 -7.60 12.82
C MET A 126 15.91 -8.06 12.08
N GLY A 127 15.00 -7.09 11.90
CA GLY A 127 13.91 -7.17 10.92
C GLY A 127 12.58 -7.70 11.49
N LYS A 128 11.67 -6.76 11.73
CA LYS A 128 10.26 -7.07 12.02
C LYS A 128 9.69 -7.94 10.89
N THR A 129 9.43 -9.22 11.14
CA THR A 129 8.82 -10.12 10.16
C THR A 129 7.57 -10.77 10.74
N LEU A 130 6.50 -10.73 9.97
CA LEU A 130 5.34 -11.58 10.17
C LEU A 130 5.51 -12.82 9.29
N ASN A 131 4.88 -13.92 9.66
CA ASN A 131 4.77 -15.12 8.82
C ASN A 131 3.30 -15.42 8.55
N LYS A 132 3.03 -16.36 7.61
CA LYS A 132 1.67 -16.72 7.22
C LYS A 132 0.84 -17.21 8.42
N ALA A 133 1.42 -17.93 9.37
CA ALA A 133 0.72 -18.40 10.56
C ALA A 133 0.30 -17.22 11.47
N LYS A 134 1.19 -16.27 11.71
CA LYS A 134 0.87 -15.04 12.44
C LYS A 134 -0.21 -14.23 11.73
N LEU A 135 -0.13 -14.08 10.39
CA LEU A 135 -1.17 -13.38 9.61
C LEU A 135 -2.55 -14.04 9.73
N ASN A 136 -2.63 -15.37 9.67
CA ASN A 136 -3.90 -16.09 9.85
C ASN A 136 -4.50 -15.89 11.24
N ASN A 137 -3.68 -15.70 12.27
CA ASN A 137 -4.12 -15.49 13.64
C ASN A 137 -4.40 -14.02 13.98
N LEU A 138 -4.06 -13.05 13.10
CA LEU A 138 -4.45 -11.66 13.30
C LEU A 138 -5.97 -11.55 13.33
N SER A 139 -6.46 -10.74 14.26
CA SER A 139 -7.89 -10.50 14.41
C SER A 139 -8.26 -9.09 13.98
N ILE A 140 -9.34 -8.98 13.25
CA ILE A 140 -9.99 -7.71 12.92
C ILE A 140 -11.32 -7.58 13.63
N VAL A 141 -11.77 -6.35 13.84
CA VAL A 141 -13.14 -6.10 14.27
C VAL A 141 -14.07 -6.46 13.12
N TYR A 142 -15.09 -7.27 13.42
CA TYR A 142 -16.11 -7.65 12.45
C TYR A 142 -17.39 -6.90 12.75
N ASN A 143 -17.89 -6.18 11.78
CA ASN A 143 -19.17 -5.50 11.80
C ASN A 143 -20.11 -6.13 10.76
N GLU A 144 -21.41 -5.99 10.97
CA GLU A 144 -22.41 -6.38 9.98
C GLU A 144 -22.23 -5.61 8.66
N PRO A 145 -22.56 -6.19 7.49
CA PRO A 145 -22.28 -5.62 6.17
C PRO A 145 -22.73 -4.16 6.02
N PHE A 146 -23.92 -3.81 6.52
CA PHE A 146 -24.41 -2.43 6.51
C PHE A 146 -23.48 -1.48 7.26
N MET A 147 -23.01 -1.86 8.45
CA MET A 147 -22.08 -1.05 9.23
C MET A 147 -20.70 -0.95 8.57
N GLN A 148 -20.25 -2.01 7.89
CA GLN A 148 -18.99 -1.98 7.12
C GLN A 148 -19.06 -0.89 6.04
N GLN A 149 -20.16 -0.82 5.28
CA GLN A 149 -20.38 0.20 4.26
C GLN A 149 -20.37 1.61 4.86
N GLN A 150 -21.06 1.83 5.97
CA GLN A 150 -21.11 3.14 6.64
C GLN A 150 -19.71 3.57 7.12
N ILE A 151 -18.92 2.65 7.66
CA ILE A 151 -17.54 2.91 8.08
C ILE A 151 -16.67 3.29 6.90
N VAL A 152 -16.75 2.51 5.80
CA VAL A 152 -15.99 2.79 4.56
C VAL A 152 -16.32 4.17 4.02
N LEU A 153 -17.61 4.51 3.86
CA LEU A 153 -18.05 5.80 3.36
C LEU A 153 -17.49 6.98 4.19
N ARG A 154 -17.54 6.86 5.52
CA ARG A 154 -17.02 7.91 6.42
C ARG A 154 -15.50 8.04 6.30
N LEU A 155 -14.75 6.92 6.30
CA LEU A 155 -13.30 6.94 6.20
C LEU A 155 -12.82 7.41 4.83
N ASP A 156 -13.50 7.02 3.75
CA ASP A 156 -13.20 7.53 2.40
C ASP A 156 -13.46 9.05 2.31
N GLY A 157 -14.54 9.54 2.93
CA GLY A 157 -14.82 10.97 3.03
C GLY A 157 -13.71 11.75 3.76
N VAL A 158 -13.25 11.23 4.91
CA VAL A 158 -12.15 11.85 5.67
C VAL A 158 -10.85 11.83 4.88
N ASN A 159 -10.51 10.72 4.24
CA ASN A 159 -9.29 10.63 3.42
C ASN A 159 -9.33 11.60 2.23
N LYS A 160 -10.49 11.74 1.57
CA LYS A 160 -10.67 12.73 0.49
C LYS A 160 -10.44 14.17 0.98
N LEU A 161 -10.95 14.51 2.17
CA LEU A 161 -10.70 15.80 2.78
C LEU A 161 -9.21 16.02 3.08
N ILE A 162 -8.53 15.03 3.63
CA ILE A 162 -7.10 15.07 3.92
C ILE A 162 -6.30 15.33 2.65
N GLU A 163 -6.58 14.58 1.57
CA GLU A 163 -5.86 14.76 0.30
C GLU A 163 -6.13 16.15 -0.32
N SER A 164 -7.38 16.63 -0.27
CA SER A 164 -7.72 17.98 -0.72
C SER A 164 -6.96 19.06 0.07
N ARG A 165 -6.83 18.91 1.38
CA ARG A 165 -6.05 19.86 2.21
C ARG A 165 -4.55 19.81 1.94
N LYS A 166 -3.99 18.63 1.71
CA LYS A 166 -2.58 18.49 1.29
C LYS A 166 -2.32 19.19 -0.03
N GLN A 167 -3.23 19.04 -1.00
CA GLN A 167 -3.13 19.71 -2.28
C GLN A 167 -3.19 21.24 -2.10
N GLN A 168 -4.15 21.77 -1.33
CA GLN A 168 -4.24 23.19 -1.02
C GLN A 168 -2.96 23.75 -0.38
N LEU A 169 -2.39 23.02 0.58
CA LEU A 169 -1.12 23.41 1.20
C LEU A 169 0.04 23.44 0.19
N SER A 170 0.10 22.47 -0.71
CA SER A 170 1.11 22.44 -1.78
C SER A 170 0.96 23.63 -2.74
N GLU A 171 -0.27 23.96 -3.12
CA GLU A 171 -0.56 25.12 -3.99
C GLU A 171 -0.23 26.45 -3.31
N LEU A 172 -0.57 26.62 -2.03
CA LEU A 172 -0.19 27.79 -1.25
C LEU A 172 1.33 27.91 -1.13
N SER A 173 2.04 26.83 -0.88
CA SER A 173 3.51 26.85 -0.82
C SER A 173 4.14 27.28 -2.15
N LYS A 174 3.60 26.82 -3.27
CA LYS A 174 4.03 27.25 -4.61
C LYS A 174 3.76 28.74 -4.84
N LEU A 175 2.58 29.23 -4.42
CA LEU A 175 2.19 30.63 -4.56
C LEU A 175 3.13 31.53 -3.74
N VAL A 176 3.41 31.17 -2.48
CA VAL A 176 4.34 31.92 -1.61
C VAL A 176 5.72 31.99 -2.27
N LYS A 177 6.23 30.85 -2.77
CA LYS A 177 7.53 30.81 -3.45
C LYS A 177 7.55 31.66 -4.73
N SER A 178 6.47 31.60 -5.53
CA SER A 178 6.36 32.43 -6.74
C SER A 178 6.35 33.92 -6.41
N ARG A 179 5.58 34.31 -5.39
CA ARG A 179 5.52 35.72 -4.96
C ARG A 179 6.84 36.20 -4.36
N PHE A 180 7.51 35.35 -3.59
CA PHE A 180 8.84 35.68 -3.08
C PHE A 180 9.83 35.92 -4.23
N ASN A 181 9.89 35.05 -5.21
CA ASN A 181 10.75 35.24 -6.36
C ASN A 181 10.41 36.52 -7.12
N GLU A 182 9.12 36.76 -7.43
CA GLU A 182 8.66 37.98 -8.10
C GLU A 182 9.05 39.27 -7.37
N MET A 183 9.02 39.28 -6.03
CA MET A 183 9.38 40.45 -5.22
C MET A 183 10.89 40.66 -5.11
N PHE A 184 11.71 39.66 -5.29
CA PHE A 184 13.17 39.69 -5.07
C PHE A 184 14.00 39.35 -6.32
N GLU A 185 13.36 39.14 -7.47
CA GLU A 185 14.02 38.78 -8.73
C GLU A 185 14.89 39.93 -9.27
N ASP A 186 14.60 41.17 -8.89
CA ASP A 186 15.34 42.39 -9.27
C ASP A 186 16.49 42.76 -8.31
N TYR A 187 16.73 41.97 -7.25
CA TYR A 187 17.88 42.16 -6.37
C TYR A 187 19.02 41.23 -6.77
N PRO A 188 20.09 41.80 -7.42
CA PRO A 188 21.27 41.00 -7.76
C PRO A 188 21.95 40.53 -6.47
N ASP A 189 22.43 39.26 -6.50
CA ASP A 189 23.11 38.55 -5.39
C ASP A 189 24.26 39.35 -4.72
N SER A 190 24.73 40.43 -5.34
CA SER A 190 25.80 41.29 -4.87
C SER A 190 25.43 42.24 -3.70
N VAL A 191 24.14 42.42 -3.39
CA VAL A 191 23.72 43.38 -2.35
C VAL A 191 23.72 42.76 -0.94
N PHE A 192 23.72 41.46 -0.81
CA PHE A 192 23.66 40.75 0.50
C PHE A 192 25.01 40.51 1.18
N LEU A 193 26.14 40.69 0.48
CA LEU A 193 27.48 40.40 1.02
C LEU A 193 28.26 41.60 1.53
N ASP A 194 27.86 42.84 1.22
CA ASP A 194 28.61 44.05 1.58
C ASP A 194 28.13 44.80 2.85
N THR A 195 27.12 44.25 3.57
CA THR A 195 26.54 44.97 4.72
C THR A 195 26.96 44.41 6.10
N TYR A 196 27.84 43.40 6.13
CA TYR A 196 28.35 42.81 7.38
C TYR A 196 29.87 42.56 7.31
N ILE A 197 30.66 43.61 7.04
CA ILE A 197 32.10 43.62 7.36
C ILE A 197 32.37 44.87 8.18
#